data_befd7eccb1efaa239405f8874c41e9b0
#
_entry.id   befd7eccb1efaa239405f8874c41e9b0
#
_cell.length_a   1.000
_cell.length_b   1.000
_cell.length_c   1.000
_cell.angle_alpha   90.00
_cell.angle_beta   90.00
_cell.angle_gamma   90.00
#
_symmetry.space_group_name_H-M   'P 1'
#
loop_
_entity.id
_entity.type
_entity.pdbx_description
1 polymer ?
#
loop_
_entity_poly.entity_id
_entity_poly.type
_entity_poly.pdbx_seq_one_letter_code
_entity_poly.pdbx_strand_id
1 'polypeptide(L)'
;METKRKLLNHFLAALAYRTQKALRGAPEDFGSFHVMDGVRTPAELVRHMTSVLGYARTHFVGGRYWPETLESFQEEIERFHEMLGLLAQHLRNGDTLLEGMSEERLLQGPFSDAMTHAGQLALLRRLAGAPVPPENFIVANIEPDRLGPDQAAPASPDKDWPEAPPDWTP
;
A
#
# COMPACT_ATOMS: atom_id res chain seq x y z
N MET A 1 11.12 17.33 12.58
CA MET A 1 10.62 15.94 12.66
C MET A 1 11.73 15.03 13.13
N GLU A 2 11.49 14.23 14.15
CA GLU A 2 12.45 13.26 14.69
C GLU A 2 12.86 12.22 13.62
N THR A 3 14.09 11.67 13.70
CA THR A 3 14.65 10.77 12.69
C THR A 3 13.79 9.52 12.44
N LYS A 4 13.25 8.90 13.51
CA LYS A 4 12.35 7.73 13.38
C LYS A 4 11.09 8.06 12.59
N ARG A 5 10.45 9.19 12.86
CA ARG A 5 9.23 9.63 12.16
C ARG A 5 9.48 9.98 10.70
N LYS A 6 10.67 10.49 10.37
CA LYS A 6 11.10 10.65 8.97
C LYS A 6 11.16 9.32 8.24
N LEU A 7 11.75 8.31 8.88
CA LEU A 7 11.81 6.94 8.30
C LEU A 7 10.42 6.34 8.15
N LEU A 8 9.54 6.50 9.14
CA LEU A 8 8.16 6.00 9.04
C LEU A 8 7.38 6.72 7.93
N ASN A 9 7.53 8.04 7.80
CA ASN A 9 6.89 8.78 6.72
C ASN A 9 7.40 8.32 5.34
N HIS A 10 8.71 8.09 5.20
CA HIS A 10 9.28 7.50 3.98
C HIS A 10 8.76 6.08 3.72
N PHE A 11 8.57 5.27 4.77
CA PHE A 11 8.00 3.94 4.67
C PHE A 11 6.54 3.97 4.15
N LEU A 12 5.72 4.94 4.63
CA LEU A 12 4.35 5.14 4.11
C LEU A 12 4.37 5.52 2.61
N ALA A 13 5.32 6.35 2.18
CA ALA A 13 5.49 6.69 0.78
C ALA A 13 5.94 5.48 -0.06
N ALA A 14 6.82 4.64 0.48
CA ALA A 14 7.21 3.38 -0.15
C ALA A 14 6.04 2.40 -0.25
N LEU A 15 5.17 2.36 0.76
CA LEU A 15 3.93 1.56 0.74
C LEU A 15 2.96 2.08 -0.34
N ALA A 16 2.75 3.41 -0.43
CA ALA A 16 1.95 4.02 -1.50
C ALA A 16 2.47 3.64 -2.88
N TYR A 17 3.78 3.80 -3.10
CA TYR A 17 4.44 3.46 -4.37
C TYR A 17 4.25 1.99 -4.75
N ARG A 18 4.55 1.06 -3.83
CA ARG A 18 4.47 -0.39 -4.10
C ARG A 18 3.05 -0.87 -4.31
N THR A 19 2.09 -0.33 -3.56
CA THR A 19 0.68 -0.62 -3.75
C THR A 19 0.23 -0.12 -5.13
N GLN A 20 0.54 1.13 -5.47
CA GLN A 20 0.16 1.70 -6.76
C GLN A 20 0.85 1.00 -7.93
N LYS A 21 2.09 0.54 -7.77
CA LYS A 21 2.74 -0.30 -8.79
C LYS A 21 1.95 -1.58 -9.07
N ALA A 22 1.42 -2.24 -8.05
CA ALA A 22 0.59 -3.43 -8.21
C ALA A 22 -0.77 -3.12 -8.85
N LEU A 23 -1.30 -1.91 -8.68
CA LEU A 23 -2.63 -1.49 -9.16
C LEU A 23 -2.59 -0.83 -10.55
N ARG A 24 -1.48 -0.18 -10.92
CA ARG A 24 -1.33 0.53 -12.19
C ARG A 24 -1.57 -0.40 -13.38
N GLY A 25 -2.48 0.01 -14.29
CA GLY A 25 -2.84 -0.78 -15.46
C GLY A 25 -3.45 -2.15 -15.11
N ALA A 26 -4.09 -2.28 -13.94
CA ALA A 26 -4.85 -3.47 -13.62
C ALA A 26 -6.06 -3.60 -14.56
N PRO A 27 -6.46 -4.84 -14.93
CA PRO A 27 -7.72 -5.07 -15.62
C PRO A 27 -8.89 -4.44 -14.85
N GLU A 28 -9.93 -4.02 -15.57
CA GLU A 28 -11.09 -3.35 -14.99
C GLU A 28 -11.78 -4.19 -13.90
N ASP A 29 -11.81 -5.51 -14.09
CA ASP A 29 -12.40 -6.49 -13.19
C ASP A 29 -11.44 -6.98 -12.08
N PHE A 30 -10.20 -6.46 -12.04
CA PHE A 30 -9.19 -6.94 -11.10
C PHE A 30 -9.64 -6.81 -9.64
N GLY A 31 -10.39 -5.77 -9.28
CA GLY A 31 -10.89 -5.58 -7.92
C GLY A 31 -11.72 -6.75 -7.39
N SER A 32 -12.44 -7.42 -8.27
CA SER A 32 -13.30 -8.58 -7.97
C SER A 32 -12.64 -9.94 -8.27
N PHE A 33 -11.37 -9.96 -8.70
CA PHE A 33 -10.67 -11.19 -9.03
C PHE A 33 -10.65 -12.16 -7.84
N HIS A 34 -11.20 -13.35 -8.04
CA HIS A 34 -11.32 -14.38 -7.02
C HIS A 34 -10.44 -15.59 -7.36
N VAL A 35 -9.54 -15.94 -6.46
CA VAL A 35 -8.63 -17.09 -6.62
C VAL A 35 -9.30 -18.37 -6.12
N MET A 36 -9.77 -18.34 -4.86
CA MET A 36 -10.44 -19.45 -4.20
C MET A 36 -11.09 -18.98 -2.89
N ASP A 37 -11.97 -19.78 -2.32
CA ASP A 37 -12.62 -19.49 -1.05
C ASP A 37 -11.58 -19.29 0.07
N GLY A 38 -11.83 -18.30 0.90
CA GLY A 38 -10.94 -17.91 2.00
C GLY A 38 -9.76 -17.02 1.59
N VAL A 39 -9.58 -16.69 0.31
CA VAL A 39 -8.60 -15.72 -0.17
C VAL A 39 -9.31 -14.40 -0.49
N ARG A 40 -8.80 -13.29 0.07
CA ARG A 40 -9.34 -11.97 -0.21
C ARG A 40 -9.22 -11.60 -1.68
N THR A 41 -10.24 -11.00 -2.24
CA THR A 41 -10.16 -10.28 -3.53
C THR A 41 -9.25 -9.05 -3.39
N PRO A 42 -8.72 -8.49 -4.49
CA PRO A 42 -7.95 -7.25 -4.43
C PRO A 42 -8.68 -6.09 -3.74
N ALA A 43 -10.00 -5.93 -3.96
CA ALA A 43 -10.77 -4.89 -3.27
C ALA A 43 -10.85 -5.13 -1.75
N GLU A 44 -11.11 -6.37 -1.32
CA GLU A 44 -11.10 -6.75 0.08
C GLU A 44 -9.70 -6.59 0.72
N LEU A 45 -8.65 -6.85 -0.07
CA LEU A 45 -7.28 -6.72 0.41
C LEU A 45 -6.90 -5.25 0.61
N VAL A 46 -7.23 -4.35 -0.31
CA VAL A 46 -7.01 -2.90 -0.17
C VAL A 46 -7.82 -2.36 1.01
N ARG A 47 -9.09 -2.75 1.17
CA ARG A 47 -9.89 -2.39 2.35
C ARG A 47 -9.26 -2.88 3.65
N HIS A 48 -8.71 -4.10 3.66
CA HIS A 48 -8.00 -4.62 4.83
C HIS A 48 -6.72 -3.81 5.13
N MET A 49 -5.94 -3.45 4.12
CA MET A 49 -4.78 -2.55 4.30
C MET A 49 -5.21 -1.20 4.90
N THR A 50 -6.32 -0.63 4.43
CA THR A 50 -6.90 0.59 5.00
C THR A 50 -7.32 0.38 6.48
N SER A 51 -7.91 -0.77 6.81
CA SER A 51 -8.27 -1.12 8.20
C SER A 51 -7.03 -1.17 9.11
N VAL A 52 -5.97 -1.83 8.65
CA VAL A 52 -4.70 -1.95 9.39
C VAL A 52 -4.07 -0.59 9.63
N LEU A 53 -4.04 0.27 8.61
CA LEU A 53 -3.53 1.65 8.72
C LEU A 53 -4.44 2.53 9.59
N GLY A 54 -5.75 2.37 9.48
CA GLY A 54 -6.71 3.04 10.34
C GLY A 54 -6.55 2.64 11.82
N TYR A 55 -6.26 1.35 12.08
CA TYR A 55 -5.88 0.90 13.42
C TYR A 55 -4.60 1.62 13.89
N ALA A 56 -3.57 1.74 13.04
CA ALA A 56 -2.38 2.52 13.38
C ALA A 56 -2.73 3.96 13.77
N ARG A 57 -3.64 4.60 13.03
CA ARG A 57 -4.10 5.97 13.31
C ARG A 57 -4.80 6.09 14.67
N THR A 58 -5.53 5.06 15.12
CA THR A 58 -6.17 5.10 16.45
C THR A 58 -5.18 5.26 17.59
N HIS A 59 -3.90 4.94 17.40
CA HIS A 59 -2.86 5.18 18.41
C HIS A 59 -2.41 6.63 18.51
N PHE A 60 -2.89 7.51 17.64
CA PHE A 60 -2.74 8.96 17.78
C PHE A 60 -4.03 9.61 18.29
N VAL A 61 -5.19 9.16 17.80
CA VAL A 61 -6.47 9.86 18.04
C VAL A 61 -7.42 9.12 18.99
N GLY A 62 -7.09 7.90 19.35
CA GLY A 62 -7.98 7.03 20.14
C GLY A 62 -9.09 6.39 19.30
N GLY A 63 -9.98 5.67 20.00
CA GLY A 63 -11.16 5.06 19.37
C GLY A 63 -10.88 3.74 18.66
N ARG A 64 -11.72 3.43 17.68
CA ARG A 64 -11.65 2.23 16.83
C ARG A 64 -11.84 2.63 15.38
N TYR A 65 -11.30 1.83 14.47
CA TYR A 65 -11.47 2.03 13.03
C TYR A 65 -11.85 0.72 12.34
N TRP A 66 -13.00 0.71 11.66
CA TRP A 66 -13.51 -0.40 10.87
C TRP A 66 -14.09 0.18 9.57
N PRO A 67 -13.38 0.08 8.43
CA PRO A 67 -13.87 0.62 7.19
C PRO A 67 -15.03 -0.21 6.64
N GLU A 68 -16.13 0.46 6.32
CA GLU A 68 -17.22 -0.15 5.57
C GLU A 68 -16.79 -0.47 4.14
N THR A 69 -17.48 -1.42 3.50
CA THR A 69 -17.28 -1.71 2.08
C THR A 69 -17.77 -0.52 1.25
N LEU A 70 -16.94 -0.06 0.30
CA LEU A 70 -17.31 0.97 -0.66
C LEU A 70 -17.89 0.35 -1.93
N GLU A 71 -18.53 1.19 -2.76
CA GLU A 71 -19.26 0.73 -3.95
C GLU A 71 -18.31 0.25 -5.06
N SER A 72 -17.11 0.84 -5.14
CA SER A 72 -16.15 0.53 -6.17
C SER A 72 -14.74 0.24 -5.63
N PHE A 73 -13.97 -0.50 -6.41
CA PHE A 73 -12.55 -0.74 -6.12
C PHE A 73 -11.73 0.55 -6.15
N GLN A 74 -12.10 1.48 -7.02
CA GLN A 74 -11.42 2.77 -7.11
C GLN A 74 -11.60 3.59 -5.81
N GLU A 75 -12.79 3.60 -5.22
CA GLU A 75 -13.04 4.27 -3.93
C GLU A 75 -12.25 3.61 -2.79
N GLU A 76 -12.09 2.27 -2.79
CA GLU A 76 -11.24 1.58 -1.81
C GLU A 76 -9.77 2.01 -1.93
N ILE A 77 -9.27 2.19 -3.17
CA ILE A 77 -7.91 2.69 -3.45
C ILE A 77 -7.75 4.13 -2.96
N GLU A 78 -8.71 5.01 -3.26
CA GLU A 78 -8.68 6.41 -2.84
C GLU A 78 -8.65 6.53 -1.32
N ARG A 79 -9.52 5.80 -0.62
CA ARG A 79 -9.56 5.76 0.84
C ARG A 79 -8.26 5.22 1.45
N PHE A 80 -7.62 4.23 0.83
CA PHE A 80 -6.31 3.74 1.26
C PHE A 80 -5.26 4.86 1.21
N HIS A 81 -5.18 5.60 0.11
CA HIS A 81 -4.25 6.71 -0.05
C HIS A 81 -4.56 7.89 0.90
N GLU A 82 -5.84 8.19 1.13
CA GLU A 82 -6.26 9.16 2.14
C GLU A 82 -5.76 8.78 3.53
N MET A 83 -5.90 7.51 3.93
CA MET A 83 -5.42 7.02 5.22
C MET A 83 -3.91 7.14 5.37
N LEU A 84 -3.13 6.90 4.31
CA LEU A 84 -1.68 7.15 4.30
C LEU A 84 -1.38 8.63 4.56
N GLY A 85 -2.12 9.54 3.92
CA GLY A 85 -1.99 10.98 4.11
C GLY A 85 -2.27 11.41 5.55
N LEU A 86 -3.33 10.88 6.17
CA LEU A 86 -3.69 11.16 7.57
C LEU A 86 -2.60 10.68 8.54
N LEU A 87 -2.06 9.48 8.34
CA LEU A 87 -0.95 8.97 9.17
C LEU A 87 0.31 9.80 9.01
N ALA A 88 0.68 10.13 7.78
CA ALA A 88 1.84 10.97 7.51
C ALA A 88 1.71 12.35 8.15
N GLN A 89 0.50 12.92 8.19
CA GLN A 89 0.24 14.17 8.89
C GLN A 89 0.54 14.07 10.38
N HIS A 90 0.07 13.03 11.08
CA HIS A 90 0.39 12.79 12.49
C HIS A 90 1.90 12.67 12.73
N LEU A 91 2.60 11.93 11.86
CA LEU A 91 4.05 11.77 11.95
C LEU A 91 4.80 13.10 11.75
N ARG A 92 4.39 13.91 10.76
CA ARG A 92 5.01 15.22 10.46
C ARG A 92 4.75 16.25 11.53
N ASN A 93 3.54 16.28 12.09
CA ASN A 93 3.17 17.21 13.18
C ASN A 93 3.89 16.89 14.49
N GLY A 94 4.41 15.68 14.65
CA GLY A 94 4.97 15.24 15.91
C GLY A 94 3.91 14.88 16.95
N ASP A 95 2.70 14.51 16.51
CA ASP A 95 1.57 14.19 17.39
C ASP A 95 1.95 13.07 18.37
N THR A 96 1.49 13.16 19.60
CA THR A 96 1.84 12.21 20.67
C THR A 96 1.13 10.87 20.43
N LEU A 97 1.88 9.77 20.49
CA LEU A 97 1.31 8.43 20.53
C LEU A 97 0.67 8.15 21.90
N LEU A 98 -0.40 7.40 21.91
CA LEU A 98 -1.04 6.93 23.14
C LEU A 98 -0.08 6.07 23.96
N GLU A 99 -0.35 6.00 25.28
CA GLU A 99 0.45 5.23 26.23
C GLU A 99 0.65 3.76 25.75
N GLY A 100 1.88 3.29 25.89
CA GLY A 100 2.26 1.93 25.50
C GLY A 100 2.57 1.75 24.01
N MET A 101 2.43 2.80 23.18
CA MET A 101 2.79 2.77 21.75
C MET A 101 4.12 3.46 21.48
N SER A 102 4.79 3.01 20.41
CA SER A 102 6.03 3.60 19.91
C SER A 102 6.09 3.52 18.38
N GLU A 103 7.01 4.26 17.79
CA GLU A 103 7.29 4.26 16.37
C GLU A 103 7.70 2.86 15.89
N GLU A 104 8.46 2.10 16.70
CA GLU A 104 8.85 0.73 16.37
C GLU A 104 7.64 -0.22 16.33
N ARG A 105 6.68 -0.05 17.24
CA ARG A 105 5.44 -0.83 17.25
C ARG A 105 4.55 -0.52 16.05
N LEU A 106 4.50 0.73 15.60
CA LEU A 106 3.83 1.08 14.35
C LEU A 106 4.50 0.40 13.16
N LEU A 107 5.83 0.40 13.11
CA LEU A 107 6.59 -0.22 12.02
C LEU A 107 6.42 -1.73 12.01
N GLN A 108 6.69 -2.42 13.12
CA GLN A 108 6.68 -3.90 13.19
C GLN A 108 5.28 -4.50 13.02
N GLY A 109 4.24 -3.78 13.42
CA GLY A 109 2.84 -4.19 13.32
C GLY A 109 2.18 -3.65 12.04
N PRO A 110 1.32 -2.63 12.16
CA PRO A 110 0.42 -2.25 11.08
C PRO A 110 1.11 -1.81 9.78
N PHE A 111 2.27 -1.17 9.84
CA PHE A 111 2.95 -0.72 8.62
C PHE A 111 3.58 -1.89 7.86
N SER A 112 4.24 -2.81 8.56
CA SER A 112 4.80 -4.02 7.94
C SER A 112 3.72 -4.98 7.46
N ASP A 113 2.60 -5.08 8.16
CA ASP A 113 1.44 -5.87 7.73
C ASP A 113 0.87 -5.33 6.41
N ALA A 114 0.62 -4.02 6.32
CA ALA A 114 0.18 -3.40 5.08
C ALA A 114 1.19 -3.59 3.92
N MET A 115 2.51 -3.52 4.19
CA MET A 115 3.54 -3.78 3.19
C MET A 115 3.52 -5.24 2.69
N THR A 116 3.26 -6.19 3.57
CA THR A 116 3.09 -7.61 3.20
C THR A 116 1.92 -7.77 2.23
N HIS A 117 0.82 -7.07 2.49
CA HIS A 117 -0.36 -7.09 1.62
C HIS A 117 -0.13 -6.41 0.27
N ALA A 118 0.71 -5.39 0.17
CA ALA A 118 1.13 -4.84 -1.12
C ALA A 118 1.84 -5.88 -2.00
N GLY A 119 2.64 -6.77 -1.39
CA GLY A 119 3.23 -7.92 -2.08
C GLY A 119 2.17 -8.94 -2.53
N GLN A 120 1.13 -9.17 -1.74
CA GLN A 120 0.00 -10.04 -2.12
C GLN A 120 -0.80 -9.45 -3.29
N LEU A 121 -1.00 -8.13 -3.37
CA LEU A 121 -1.62 -7.50 -4.55
C LEU A 121 -0.82 -7.78 -5.83
N ALA A 122 0.51 -7.70 -5.78
CA ALA A 122 1.36 -8.03 -6.92
C ALA A 122 1.27 -9.52 -7.30
N LEU A 123 1.11 -10.41 -6.31
CA LEU A 123 0.86 -11.84 -6.55
C LEU A 123 -0.51 -12.05 -7.21
N LEU A 124 -1.57 -11.40 -6.71
CA LEU A 124 -2.92 -11.50 -7.29
C LEU A 124 -2.94 -10.99 -8.73
N ARG A 125 -2.18 -9.92 -9.06
CA ARG A 125 -1.99 -9.47 -10.44
C ARG A 125 -1.42 -10.56 -11.35
N ARG A 126 -0.42 -11.30 -10.86
CA ARG A 126 0.17 -12.42 -11.61
C ARG A 126 -0.83 -13.56 -11.80
N LEU A 127 -1.58 -13.91 -10.75
CA LEU A 127 -2.61 -14.94 -10.81
C LEU A 127 -3.79 -14.56 -11.73
N ALA A 128 -4.10 -13.27 -11.84
CA ALA A 128 -5.09 -12.74 -12.77
C ALA A 128 -4.59 -12.65 -14.23
N GLY A 129 -3.40 -13.15 -14.54
CA GLY A 129 -2.85 -13.13 -15.90
C GLY A 129 -2.34 -11.75 -16.37
N ALA A 130 -2.25 -10.76 -15.47
CA ALA A 130 -1.81 -9.41 -15.78
C ALA A 130 -0.62 -8.99 -14.87
N PRO A 131 0.50 -9.73 -14.88
CA PRO A 131 1.63 -9.47 -14.00
C PRO A 131 2.26 -8.10 -14.25
N VAL A 132 2.88 -7.54 -13.20
CA VAL A 132 3.69 -6.31 -13.31
C VAL A 132 5.17 -6.69 -13.30
N PRO A 133 6.03 -6.04 -14.11
CA PRO A 133 7.46 -6.31 -14.12
C PRO A 133 8.06 -6.18 -12.73
N PRO A 134 8.99 -7.04 -12.33
CA PRO A 134 9.83 -6.82 -11.17
C PRO A 134 10.58 -5.49 -11.27
N GLU A 135 11.01 -4.95 -10.14
CA GLU A 135 11.72 -3.69 -10.09
C GLU A 135 12.75 -3.68 -8.98
N ASN A 136 13.90 -3.07 -9.22
CA ASN A 136 14.85 -2.76 -8.16
C ASN A 136 14.38 -1.52 -7.38
N PHE A 137 13.67 -1.74 -6.28
CA PHE A 137 13.11 -0.65 -5.46
C PHE A 137 14.15 0.23 -4.78
N ILE A 138 15.45 -0.15 -4.75
CA ILE A 138 16.48 0.71 -4.15
C ILE A 138 16.70 2.00 -4.96
N VAL A 139 16.40 1.95 -6.26
CA VAL A 139 16.50 3.10 -7.17
C VAL A 139 15.15 3.73 -7.51
N ALA A 140 14.06 3.25 -6.91
CA ALA A 140 12.73 3.80 -7.11
C ALA A 140 12.66 5.26 -6.64
N ASN A 141 11.97 6.12 -7.41
CA ASN A 141 11.76 7.51 -7.04
C ASN A 141 10.61 7.65 -6.04
N ILE A 142 10.92 7.42 -4.76
CA ILE A 142 9.96 7.50 -3.66
C ILE A 142 10.14 8.83 -2.93
N GLU A 143 9.13 9.68 -3.05
CA GLU A 143 9.08 11.00 -2.40
C GLU A 143 8.21 10.94 -1.14
N PRO A 144 8.72 11.35 0.05
CA PRO A 144 8.01 11.21 1.32
C PRO A 144 6.63 11.89 1.37
N ASP A 145 6.39 12.87 0.52
CA ASP A 145 5.12 13.62 0.46
C ASP A 145 4.16 13.10 -0.63
N ARG A 146 4.61 12.16 -1.47
CA ARG A 146 3.80 11.55 -2.52
C ARG A 146 3.09 10.30 -1.99
N LEU A 147 1.95 10.49 -1.38
CA LEU A 147 1.16 9.44 -0.72
C LEU A 147 -0.11 9.06 -1.49
N GLY A 148 -0.47 9.83 -2.51
CA GLY A 148 -1.64 9.60 -3.37
C GLY A 148 -1.42 8.53 -4.44
N PRO A 149 -2.43 8.28 -5.28
CA PRO A 149 -2.34 7.30 -6.38
C PRO A 149 -1.42 7.75 -7.51
N ASP A 150 -1.10 9.03 -7.62
CA ASP A 150 -0.16 9.55 -8.62
C ASP A 150 1.29 9.28 -8.18
N GLN A 151 1.78 8.09 -8.49
CA GLN A 151 3.13 7.65 -8.19
C GLN A 151 4.03 7.72 -9.43
N ALA A 152 5.34 7.92 -9.23
CA ALA A 152 6.31 7.86 -10.30
C ALA A 152 6.25 6.52 -11.06
N ALA A 153 6.57 6.55 -12.34
CA ALA A 153 6.76 5.32 -13.11
C ALA A 153 7.97 4.53 -12.55
N PRO A 154 8.00 3.19 -12.70
CA PRO A 154 9.15 2.39 -12.30
C PRO A 154 10.45 2.92 -12.92
N ALA A 155 11.45 3.20 -12.08
CA ALA A 155 12.74 3.73 -12.52
C ALA A 155 13.65 2.67 -13.13
N SER A 156 13.52 1.42 -12.67
CA SER A 156 14.35 0.29 -13.12
C SER A 156 13.53 -0.99 -13.15
N PRO A 157 12.53 -1.10 -14.05
CA PRO A 157 11.81 -2.35 -14.25
C PRO A 157 12.74 -3.37 -14.92
N ASP A 158 12.60 -4.64 -14.52
CA ASP A 158 13.32 -5.72 -15.20
C ASP A 158 12.75 -5.87 -16.63
N LYS A 159 13.64 -5.94 -17.61
CA LYS A 159 13.28 -6.11 -19.03
C LYS A 159 13.07 -7.57 -19.39
N ASP A 160 13.90 -8.43 -18.82
CA ASP A 160 13.88 -9.87 -19.03
C ASP A 160 13.53 -10.55 -17.70
N TRP A 161 12.29 -10.98 -17.56
CA TRP A 161 11.81 -11.70 -16.38
C TRP A 161 10.99 -12.92 -16.79
N PRO A 162 11.18 -14.08 -16.10
CA PRO A 162 10.66 -15.39 -16.53
C PRO A 162 9.14 -15.43 -16.69
N GLU A 163 8.40 -14.59 -15.92
CA GLU A 163 6.94 -14.57 -15.93
C GLU A 163 6.37 -13.49 -16.86
N ALA A 164 7.19 -12.87 -17.70
CA ALA A 164 6.70 -11.88 -18.65
C ALA A 164 5.66 -12.49 -19.59
N PRO A 165 4.51 -11.83 -19.84
CA PRO A 165 3.60 -12.25 -20.89
C PRO A 165 4.31 -12.29 -22.25
N PRO A 166 3.91 -13.21 -23.17
CA PRO A 166 4.57 -13.35 -24.47
C PRO A 166 4.56 -12.09 -25.35
N ASP A 167 3.60 -11.22 -25.12
CA ASP A 167 3.40 -9.95 -25.85
C ASP A 167 3.93 -8.73 -25.07
N TRP A 168 4.57 -8.96 -23.90
CA TRP A 168 5.13 -7.85 -23.12
C TRP A 168 6.32 -7.22 -23.84
N THR A 169 6.30 -5.90 -23.97
CA THR A 169 7.40 -5.09 -24.49
C THR A 169 7.85 -4.09 -23.43
N PRO A 170 9.18 -3.93 -23.20
CA PRO A 170 9.71 -3.00 -22.20
C PRO A 170 9.36 -1.54 -22.48
#